data_afc55ebb1ea56002eae2ae8d744b7e3f
#
_entry.id   afc55ebb1ea56002eae2ae8d744b7e3f
#
_cell.length_a   1.000
_cell.length_b   1.000
_cell.length_c   1.000
_cell.angle_alpha   90.00
_cell.angle_beta   90.00
_cell.angle_gamma   90.00
#
_symmetry.space_group_name_H-M   'P 1'
#
loop_
_entity.id
_entity.type
_entity.pdbx_description
1 polymer ?
#
loop_
_entity_poly.entity_id
_entity_poly.type
_entity_poly.pdbx_seq_one_letter_code
_entity_poly.pdbx_strand_id
1 'polypeptide(L)'
;MADLDFSSEQLLEQARGNQTAFWHLGLRWARERDGSVDAWAGFVGEQFAPSWDELGEDASAHEVARLAGLNLATTADMRPVELSGDDSRAEVVIEGPDEKWLTEWDTTRDDNDRANELIFRAIAERRGMTLEARRDGAGLHLVFARR
;
A
#
# COMPACT_ATOMS: atom_id res chain seq x y z
N MET A 1 9.08 -16.12 36.67
CA MET A 1 8.85 -14.92 35.83
C MET A 1 9.01 -15.37 34.40
N ALA A 2 8.01 -15.08 33.55
CA ALA A 2 8.15 -15.40 32.14
C ALA A 2 9.25 -14.51 31.54
N ASP A 3 10.05 -15.09 30.67
CA ASP A 3 11.03 -14.37 29.91
C ASP A 3 10.26 -13.53 28.87
N LEU A 4 10.41 -12.20 28.93
CA LEU A 4 9.81 -11.24 28.03
C LEU A 4 10.78 -10.80 26.93
N ASP A 5 11.82 -11.59 26.71
CA ASP A 5 12.81 -11.32 25.67
C ASP A 5 12.32 -11.90 24.33
N PHE A 6 12.01 -11.02 23.37
CA PHE A 6 11.52 -11.39 22.05
C PHE A 6 12.62 -11.19 21.00
N SER A 7 12.78 -12.15 20.10
CA SER A 7 13.70 -11.99 18.97
C SER A 7 13.19 -10.91 18.00
N SER A 8 14.11 -10.33 17.23
CA SER A 8 13.75 -9.38 16.17
C SER A 8 12.80 -9.98 15.13
N GLU A 9 12.94 -11.28 14.84
CA GLU A 9 12.05 -12.00 13.92
C GLU A 9 10.63 -12.11 14.48
N GLN A 10 10.48 -12.46 15.77
CA GLN A 10 9.17 -12.50 16.42
C GLN A 10 8.49 -11.13 16.46
N LEU A 11 9.26 -10.07 16.75
CA LEU A 11 8.75 -8.70 16.76
C LEU A 11 8.31 -8.26 15.36
N LEU A 12 9.10 -8.57 14.33
CA LEU A 12 8.77 -8.22 12.93
C LEU A 12 7.52 -8.95 12.45
N GLU A 13 7.43 -10.26 12.70
CA GLU A 13 6.26 -11.05 12.32
C GLU A 13 4.99 -10.54 12.99
N GLN A 14 5.06 -10.27 14.31
CA GLN A 14 3.92 -9.71 15.04
C GLN A 14 3.54 -8.31 14.54
N ALA A 15 4.52 -7.45 14.27
CA ALA A 15 4.27 -6.10 13.74
C ALA A 15 3.58 -6.14 12.37
N ARG A 16 4.03 -7.02 11.46
CA ARG A 16 3.40 -7.21 10.14
C ARG A 16 1.97 -7.70 10.28
N GLY A 17 1.72 -8.68 11.13
CA GLY A 17 0.37 -9.18 11.40
C GLY A 17 -0.56 -8.10 11.96
N ASN A 18 -0.07 -7.30 12.91
CA ASN A 18 -0.84 -6.21 13.49
C ASN A 18 -1.15 -5.12 12.45
N GLN A 19 -0.18 -4.74 11.64
CA GLN A 19 -0.39 -3.74 10.57
C GLN A 19 -1.41 -4.22 9.55
N THR A 20 -1.33 -5.47 9.13
CA THR A 20 -2.30 -6.07 8.21
C THR A 20 -3.71 -6.06 8.81
N ALA A 21 -3.85 -6.43 10.09
CA ALA A 21 -5.12 -6.38 10.78
C ALA A 21 -5.69 -4.94 10.84
N PHE A 22 -4.89 -3.95 11.22
CA PHE A 22 -5.32 -2.55 11.25
C PHE A 22 -5.69 -2.02 9.86
N TRP A 23 -4.97 -2.42 8.83
CA TRP A 23 -5.31 -2.09 7.45
C TRP A 23 -6.71 -2.58 7.07
N HIS A 24 -6.98 -3.86 7.24
CA HIS A 24 -8.29 -4.44 6.92
C HIS A 24 -9.41 -3.92 7.80
N LEU A 25 -9.16 -3.70 9.09
CA LEU A 25 -10.13 -3.06 9.99
C LEU A 25 -10.46 -1.63 9.54
N GLY A 26 -9.49 -0.88 9.06
CA GLY A 26 -9.69 0.45 8.49
C GLY A 26 -10.58 0.42 7.26
N LEU A 27 -10.32 -0.49 6.32
CA LEU A 27 -11.14 -0.69 5.12
C LEU A 27 -12.58 -1.05 5.47
N ARG A 28 -12.77 -2.01 6.37
CA ARG A 28 -14.08 -2.43 6.82
C ARG A 28 -14.84 -1.30 7.50
N TRP A 29 -14.22 -0.61 8.44
CA TRP A 29 -14.82 0.51 9.16
C TRP A 29 -15.27 1.61 8.20
N ALA A 30 -14.43 1.98 7.22
CA ALA A 30 -14.77 2.99 6.22
C ALA A 30 -15.98 2.57 5.38
N ARG A 31 -15.99 1.34 4.88
CA ARG A 31 -17.10 0.80 4.10
C ARG A 31 -18.41 0.76 4.91
N GLU A 32 -18.37 0.30 6.16
CA GLU A 32 -19.57 0.23 7.02
C GLU A 32 -20.12 1.61 7.37
N ARG A 33 -19.24 2.60 7.53
CA ARG A 33 -19.63 3.96 7.90
C ARG A 33 -20.13 4.78 6.70
N ASP A 34 -19.38 4.76 5.60
CA ASP A 34 -19.57 5.71 4.50
C ASP A 34 -20.05 5.02 3.21
N GLY A 35 -20.22 3.69 3.20
CA GLY A 35 -20.60 2.90 2.04
C GLY A 35 -19.46 2.67 1.03
N SER A 36 -18.29 3.28 1.23
CA SER A 36 -17.08 3.08 0.42
C SER A 36 -15.83 3.40 1.23
N VAL A 37 -14.67 3.03 0.70
CA VAL A 37 -13.36 3.33 1.32
C VAL A 37 -12.80 4.69 0.91
N ASP A 38 -13.44 5.39 -0.02
CA ASP A 38 -12.88 6.55 -0.72
C ASP A 38 -12.50 7.70 0.21
N ALA A 39 -13.39 8.11 1.11
CA ALA A 39 -13.13 9.23 2.03
C ALA A 39 -11.98 8.91 3.00
N TRP A 40 -11.95 7.69 3.54
CA TRP A 40 -10.90 7.23 4.43
C TRP A 40 -9.55 7.14 3.71
N ALA A 41 -9.53 6.51 2.54
CA ALA A 41 -8.30 6.36 1.75
C ALA A 41 -7.75 7.70 1.26
N GLY A 42 -8.63 8.63 0.86
CA GLY A 42 -8.25 9.99 0.51
C GLY A 42 -7.59 10.71 1.68
N PHE A 43 -8.19 10.66 2.86
CA PHE A 43 -7.61 11.22 4.08
C PHE A 43 -6.24 10.59 4.40
N VAL A 44 -6.14 9.27 4.39
CA VAL A 44 -4.87 8.57 4.64
C VAL A 44 -3.80 9.00 3.64
N GLY A 45 -4.13 9.06 2.35
CA GLY A 45 -3.22 9.50 1.31
C GLY A 45 -2.70 10.92 1.52
N GLU A 46 -3.58 11.85 1.87
CA GLU A 46 -3.20 13.24 2.19
C GLU A 46 -2.26 13.34 3.41
N GLN A 47 -2.47 12.49 4.42
CA GLN A 47 -1.62 12.46 5.61
C GLN A 47 -0.27 11.81 5.35
N PHE A 48 -0.21 10.77 4.52
CA PHE A 48 1.04 10.08 4.20
C PHE A 48 1.89 10.79 3.15
N ALA A 49 1.28 11.47 2.19
CA ALA A 49 2.01 12.07 1.07
C ALA A 49 3.18 12.98 1.51
N PRO A 50 3.09 13.82 2.56
CA PRO A 50 4.22 14.63 3.02
C PRO A 50 5.43 13.83 3.49
N SER A 51 5.27 12.64 4.04
CA SER A 51 6.39 11.81 4.49
C SER A 51 7.28 11.33 3.34
N TRP A 52 6.76 11.34 2.12
CA TRP A 52 7.52 10.96 0.92
C TRP A 52 8.43 12.09 0.40
N ASP A 53 8.36 13.29 0.97
CA ASP A 53 9.25 14.41 0.65
C ASP A 53 10.71 14.11 1.02
N GLU A 54 10.93 13.16 1.97
CA GLU A 54 12.26 12.68 2.35
C GLU A 54 13.05 12.06 1.18
N LEU A 55 12.35 11.60 0.13
CA LEU A 55 13.00 11.09 -1.09
C LEU A 55 13.74 12.16 -1.90
N GLY A 56 13.49 13.45 -1.59
CA GLY A 56 14.02 14.55 -2.39
C GLY A 56 13.17 14.86 -3.64
N GLU A 57 13.31 16.08 -4.16
CA GLU A 57 12.51 16.54 -5.30
C GLU A 57 12.80 15.77 -6.60
N ASP A 58 14.02 15.24 -6.73
CA ASP A 58 14.50 14.53 -7.91
C ASP A 58 14.23 13.02 -7.90
N ALA A 59 13.50 12.50 -6.89
CA ALA A 59 13.19 11.08 -6.81
C ALA A 59 12.57 10.56 -8.10
N SER A 60 13.12 9.47 -8.63
CA SER A 60 12.67 8.88 -9.89
C SER A 60 11.35 8.12 -9.73
N ALA A 61 10.64 7.90 -10.85
CA ALA A 61 9.47 7.03 -10.86
C ALA A 61 9.81 5.61 -10.37
N HIS A 62 11.02 5.13 -10.68
CA HIS A 62 11.50 3.83 -10.23
C HIS A 62 11.66 3.75 -8.71
N GLU A 63 12.21 4.80 -8.07
CA GLU A 63 12.34 4.86 -6.61
C GLU A 63 10.98 4.92 -5.92
N VAL A 64 10.05 5.70 -6.45
CA VAL A 64 8.69 5.80 -5.91
C VAL A 64 7.95 4.46 -6.04
N ALA A 65 8.04 3.80 -7.19
CA ALA A 65 7.44 2.47 -7.41
C ALA A 65 8.03 1.41 -6.46
N ARG A 66 9.35 1.42 -6.27
CA ARG A 66 10.02 0.50 -5.33
C ARG A 66 9.54 0.69 -3.90
N LEU A 67 9.43 1.93 -3.44
CA LEU A 67 8.94 2.23 -2.09
C LEU A 67 7.46 1.93 -1.91
N ALA A 68 6.64 2.11 -2.96
CA ALA A 68 5.24 1.68 -2.93
C ALA A 68 5.14 0.16 -2.67
N GLY A 69 5.96 -0.64 -3.35
CA GLY A 69 6.06 -2.08 -3.11
C GLY A 69 6.45 -2.41 -1.68
N LEU A 70 7.46 -1.74 -1.13
CA LEU A 70 7.90 -1.92 0.25
C LEU A 70 6.79 -1.58 1.26
N ASN A 71 6.08 -0.47 1.05
CA ASN A 71 4.96 -0.08 1.92
C ASN A 71 3.85 -1.13 1.92
N LEU A 72 3.46 -1.63 0.76
CA LEU A 72 2.42 -2.66 0.67
C LEU A 72 2.83 -3.99 1.30
N ALA A 73 4.10 -4.37 1.19
CA ALA A 73 4.63 -5.55 1.85
C ALA A 73 4.57 -5.46 3.39
N THR A 74 4.75 -4.27 3.93
CA THR A 74 4.79 -4.04 5.38
C THR A 74 3.46 -3.64 5.99
N THR A 75 2.54 -3.11 5.19
CA THR A 75 1.25 -2.60 5.69
C THR A 75 0.09 -3.59 5.45
N ALA A 76 0.03 -4.18 4.27
CA ALA A 76 -1.10 -5.00 3.82
C ALA A 76 -0.74 -6.47 3.58
N ASP A 77 0.46 -6.89 3.98
CA ASP A 77 1.00 -8.24 3.73
C ASP A 77 0.89 -8.68 2.26
N MET A 78 1.06 -7.72 1.36
CA MET A 78 1.11 -7.98 -0.08
C MET A 78 2.56 -8.25 -0.50
N ARG A 79 2.75 -8.93 -1.64
CA ARG A 79 4.08 -9.33 -2.10
C ARG A 79 4.45 -8.60 -3.38
N PRO A 80 5.42 -7.68 -3.38
CA PRO A 80 6.02 -7.17 -4.60
C PRO A 80 6.72 -8.32 -5.35
N VAL A 81 6.35 -8.50 -6.62
CA VAL A 81 6.87 -9.60 -7.45
C VAL A 81 7.64 -9.12 -8.66
N GLU A 82 7.38 -7.90 -9.12
CA GLU A 82 8.08 -7.32 -10.26
C GLU A 82 8.22 -5.80 -10.07
N LEU A 83 9.38 -5.28 -10.46
CA LEU A 83 9.65 -3.85 -10.60
C LEU A 83 10.32 -3.62 -11.94
N SER A 84 9.73 -2.79 -12.79
CA SER A 84 10.21 -2.52 -14.13
C SER A 84 10.08 -1.04 -14.50
N GLY A 85 10.72 -0.65 -15.60
CA GLY A 85 10.69 0.72 -16.08
C GLY A 85 11.96 1.51 -15.77
N ASP A 86 11.87 2.82 -15.83
CA ASP A 86 12.99 3.75 -15.69
C ASP A 86 12.65 4.94 -14.79
N ASP A 87 13.51 5.96 -14.78
CA ASP A 87 13.32 7.16 -13.94
C ASP A 87 12.10 8.01 -14.31
N SER A 88 11.62 7.88 -15.54
CA SER A 88 10.46 8.63 -16.04
C SER A 88 9.14 7.91 -15.87
N ARG A 89 9.14 6.58 -15.98
CA ARG A 89 7.97 5.72 -15.86
C ARG A 89 8.37 4.35 -15.30
N ALA A 90 7.77 3.96 -14.20
CA ALA A 90 8.05 2.67 -13.57
C ALA A 90 6.76 2.00 -13.09
N GLU A 91 6.77 0.69 -13.10
CA GLU A 91 5.68 -0.15 -12.66
C GLU A 91 6.17 -1.10 -11.57
N VAL A 92 5.40 -1.21 -10.50
CA VAL A 92 5.54 -2.27 -9.51
C VAL A 92 4.29 -3.16 -9.57
N VAL A 93 4.51 -4.47 -9.63
CA VAL A 93 3.46 -5.49 -9.58
C VAL A 93 3.48 -6.15 -8.21
N ILE A 94 2.32 -6.20 -7.57
CA ILE A 94 2.19 -6.64 -6.19
C ILE A 94 1.07 -7.67 -6.09
N GLU A 95 1.39 -8.88 -5.68
CA GLU A 95 0.41 -9.94 -5.44
C GLU A 95 -0.24 -9.81 -4.06
N GLY A 96 -1.48 -10.26 -3.95
CA GLY A 96 -2.28 -10.21 -2.74
C GLY A 96 -3.42 -9.20 -2.85
N PRO A 97 -4.12 -8.92 -1.73
CA PRO A 97 -3.99 -9.61 -0.44
C PRO A 97 -4.45 -11.06 -0.50
N ASP A 98 -3.95 -11.89 0.42
CA ASP A 98 -4.38 -13.30 0.52
C ASP A 98 -5.85 -13.40 0.93
N GLU A 99 -6.56 -14.38 0.37
CA GLU A 99 -7.99 -14.62 0.66
C GLU A 99 -8.28 -14.80 2.15
N LYS A 100 -7.34 -15.36 2.91
CA LYS A 100 -7.48 -15.53 4.37
C LYS A 100 -7.72 -14.21 5.08
N TRP A 101 -7.03 -13.13 4.68
CA TRP A 101 -7.19 -11.81 5.27
C TRP A 101 -8.53 -11.19 4.91
N LEU A 102 -8.95 -11.33 3.64
CA LEU A 102 -10.24 -10.83 3.18
C LEU A 102 -11.39 -11.49 3.92
N THR A 103 -11.31 -12.81 4.10
CA THR A 103 -12.33 -13.60 4.81
C THR A 103 -12.33 -13.29 6.30
N GLU A 104 -11.16 -13.28 6.94
CA GLU A 104 -11.03 -13.08 8.39
C GLU A 104 -11.54 -11.70 8.83
N TRP A 105 -11.26 -10.66 8.04
CA TRP A 105 -11.60 -9.29 8.38
C TRP A 105 -12.84 -8.77 7.65
N ASP A 106 -13.52 -9.60 6.87
CA ASP A 106 -14.69 -9.24 6.05
C ASP A 106 -14.43 -7.99 5.20
N THR A 107 -13.37 -8.05 4.40
CA THR A 107 -12.99 -7.04 3.42
C THR A 107 -13.01 -7.61 2.02
N THR A 108 -12.90 -6.77 1.00
CA THR A 108 -12.86 -7.17 -0.39
C THR A 108 -11.55 -6.75 -1.07
N ARG A 109 -11.19 -7.46 -2.12
CA ARG A 109 -10.04 -7.08 -2.95
C ARG A 109 -10.26 -5.74 -3.62
N ASP A 110 -11.48 -5.45 -4.06
CA ASP A 110 -11.83 -4.16 -4.67
C ASP A 110 -11.64 -2.99 -3.70
N ASP A 111 -12.06 -3.13 -2.45
CA ASP A 111 -11.84 -2.11 -1.41
C ASP A 111 -10.34 -1.90 -1.14
N ASN A 112 -9.57 -3.00 -1.06
CA ASN A 112 -8.12 -2.94 -0.91
C ASN A 112 -7.46 -2.19 -2.06
N ASP A 113 -7.79 -2.55 -3.29
CA ASP A 113 -7.19 -1.96 -4.49
C ASP A 113 -7.58 -0.49 -4.63
N ARG A 114 -8.83 -0.17 -4.37
CA ARG A 114 -9.33 1.20 -4.41
C ARG A 114 -8.64 2.09 -3.37
N ALA A 115 -8.49 1.61 -2.15
CA ALA A 115 -7.80 2.36 -1.11
C ALA A 115 -6.33 2.60 -1.47
N ASN A 116 -5.63 1.58 -1.97
CA ASN A 116 -4.24 1.72 -2.41
C ASN A 116 -4.11 2.67 -3.60
N GLU A 117 -5.03 2.60 -4.57
CA GLU A 117 -5.06 3.55 -5.69
C GLU A 117 -5.14 5.00 -5.20
N LEU A 118 -6.05 5.31 -4.29
CA LEU A 118 -6.26 6.67 -3.79
C LEU A 118 -5.08 7.17 -2.96
N ILE A 119 -4.53 6.32 -2.09
CA ILE A 119 -3.37 6.67 -1.25
C ILE A 119 -2.15 6.97 -2.13
N PHE A 120 -1.81 6.06 -3.05
CA PHE A 120 -0.64 6.25 -3.90
C PHE A 120 -0.85 7.32 -4.98
N ARG A 121 -2.08 7.62 -5.36
CA ARG A 121 -2.38 8.76 -6.22
C ARG A 121 -2.04 10.09 -5.53
N ALA A 122 -2.44 10.26 -4.27
CA ALA A 122 -2.08 11.45 -3.49
C ALA A 122 -0.56 11.62 -3.37
N ILE A 123 0.17 10.51 -3.14
CA ILE A 123 1.63 10.50 -3.09
C ILE A 123 2.22 10.88 -4.45
N ALA A 124 1.75 10.25 -5.53
CA ALA A 124 2.23 10.52 -6.89
C ALA A 124 2.02 12.00 -7.28
N GLU A 125 0.83 12.54 -7.04
CA GLU A 125 0.50 13.94 -7.33
C GLU A 125 1.42 14.91 -6.60
N ARG A 126 1.68 14.67 -5.32
CA ARG A 126 2.61 15.46 -4.54
C ARG A 126 4.03 15.43 -5.10
N ARG A 127 4.42 14.31 -5.73
CA ARG A 127 5.74 14.10 -6.36
C ARG A 127 5.79 14.54 -7.82
N GLY A 128 4.76 15.23 -8.33
CA GLY A 128 4.69 15.65 -9.74
C GLY A 128 4.54 14.49 -10.72
N MET A 129 3.93 13.40 -10.26
CA MET A 129 3.72 12.18 -11.05
C MET A 129 2.23 11.90 -11.23
N THR A 130 1.90 11.05 -12.18
CA THR A 130 0.60 10.40 -12.31
C THR A 130 0.68 8.97 -11.79
N LEU A 131 -0.46 8.43 -11.37
CA LEU A 131 -0.63 7.03 -11.03
C LEU A 131 -1.71 6.40 -11.89
N GLU A 132 -1.39 5.26 -12.49
CA GLU A 132 -2.37 4.30 -13.02
C GLU A 132 -2.35 3.06 -12.12
N ALA A 133 -3.52 2.62 -11.68
CA ALA A 133 -3.69 1.39 -10.90
C ALA A 133 -4.63 0.44 -11.63
N ARG A 134 -4.24 -0.81 -11.78
CA ARG A 134 -5.07 -1.86 -12.38
C ARG A 134 -4.77 -3.20 -11.76
N ARG A 135 -5.78 -4.07 -11.74
CA ARG A 135 -5.58 -5.46 -11.34
C ARG A 135 -5.60 -6.37 -12.57
N ASP A 136 -4.65 -7.28 -12.63
CA ASP A 136 -4.56 -8.34 -13.62
C ASP A 136 -4.28 -9.67 -12.90
N GLY A 137 -5.29 -10.53 -12.84
CA GLY A 137 -5.20 -11.78 -12.08
C GLY A 137 -4.89 -11.55 -10.59
N ALA A 138 -3.80 -12.12 -10.09
CA ALA A 138 -3.36 -11.97 -8.70
C ALA A 138 -2.62 -10.65 -8.42
N GLY A 139 -2.19 -9.94 -9.46
CA GLY A 139 -1.33 -8.77 -9.37
C GLY A 139 -2.09 -7.44 -9.40
N LEU A 140 -1.81 -6.57 -8.43
CA LEU A 140 -2.11 -5.15 -8.50
C LEU A 140 -0.92 -4.44 -9.14
N HIS A 141 -1.16 -3.77 -10.25
CA HIS A 141 -0.17 -2.99 -10.99
C HIS A 141 -0.30 -1.52 -10.60
N LEU A 142 0.78 -0.93 -10.10
CA LEU A 142 0.90 0.50 -9.84
C LEU A 142 1.95 1.08 -10.77
N VAL A 143 1.52 1.97 -11.67
CA VAL A 143 2.40 2.61 -12.65
C VAL A 143 2.53 4.09 -12.31
N PHE A 144 3.74 4.50 -11.99
CA PHE A 144 4.10 5.89 -11.72
C PHE A 144 4.78 6.48 -12.95
N ALA A 145 4.35 7.66 -13.38
CA ALA A 145 4.96 8.36 -14.50
C ALA A 145 5.12 9.86 -14.19
N ARG A 146 6.28 10.42 -14.50
CA ARG A 146 6.50 11.87 -14.41
C ARG A 146 5.58 12.59 -15.40
N ARG A 147 5.06 13.74 -15.00
CA ARG A 147 4.27 14.64 -15.86
C ARG A 147 5.15 15.40 -16.83
#